data_4b403cebadf170af919800a19b3f88f1
#
_entry.id   4b403cebadf170af919800a19b3f88f1
#
_cell.length_a   1.000
_cell.length_b   1.000
_cell.length_c   1.000
_cell.angle_alpha   90.00
_cell.angle_beta   90.00
_cell.angle_gamma   90.00
#
_symmetry.space_group_name_H-M   'P 1'
#
loop_
_entity.id
_entity.type
_entity.pdbx_description
1 polymer ?
#
loop_
_entity_poly.entity_id
_entity_poly.type
_entity_poly.pdbx_seq_one_letter_code
_entity_poly.pdbx_strand_id
1 'polypeptide(L)'
;MGDKVLKIGTVHQCNCCLGSKTLHPLVSVIDLSKADLSPHTDIKFGFYTILLSECKCEAYAYGHQCCDFSDGTLVCLTPGESISMKGNNKEFPSKGWILAFHPDLICGTPLGLNIHNYTFFSYCPEEALHLSLREKQIILEFLERIRQELERCIDRHSKKIISKYIELLLDYCTRFYERQFITRSEVNKKVFREFNHL
;
A
#
# COMPACT_ATOMS: atom_id res chain seq x y z
N MET A 1 -0.51 -24.41 17.70
CA MET A 1 -1.12 -24.41 16.36
C MET A 1 -0.25 -23.52 15.50
N GLY A 2 0.36 -24.08 14.45
CA GLY A 2 1.27 -23.28 13.61
C GLY A 2 0.53 -22.18 12.86
N ASP A 3 1.05 -20.97 12.91
CA ASP A 3 0.54 -19.80 12.20
C ASP A 3 0.47 -20.12 10.69
N LYS A 4 -0.72 -20.09 10.14
CA LYS A 4 -0.97 -20.44 8.73
C LYS A 4 -0.67 -19.24 7.85
N VAL A 5 0.56 -19.18 7.30
CA VAL A 5 0.96 -18.14 6.34
C VAL A 5 0.36 -18.45 4.97
N LEU A 6 -0.49 -17.56 4.46
CA LEU A 6 -1.00 -17.61 3.10
C LEU A 6 0.04 -17.01 2.13
N LYS A 7 0.59 -17.83 1.23
CA LYS A 7 1.52 -17.38 0.19
C LYS A 7 0.77 -17.11 -1.10
N ILE A 8 0.78 -15.87 -1.55
CA ILE A 8 0.18 -15.42 -2.82
C ILE A 8 1.33 -15.08 -3.78
N GLY A 9 1.62 -16.00 -4.72
CA GLY A 9 2.77 -15.87 -5.63
C GLY A 9 2.46 -15.06 -6.89
N THR A 10 1.19 -14.96 -7.31
CA THR A 10 0.80 -14.29 -8.55
C THR A 10 -0.36 -13.31 -8.33
N VAL A 11 -0.45 -12.30 -9.20
CA VAL A 11 -1.57 -11.34 -9.21
C VAL A 11 -2.92 -12.05 -9.42
N HIS A 12 -2.94 -13.10 -10.24
CA HIS A 12 -4.15 -13.92 -10.43
C HIS A 12 -4.61 -14.59 -9.13
N GLN A 13 -3.69 -15.21 -8.37
CA GLN A 13 -4.02 -15.78 -7.07
C GLN A 13 -4.55 -14.73 -6.10
N CYS A 14 -3.96 -13.53 -6.09
CA CYS A 14 -4.45 -12.41 -5.29
C CYS A 14 -5.90 -12.06 -5.64
N ASN A 15 -6.20 -11.91 -6.93
CA ASN A 15 -7.56 -11.64 -7.40
C ASN A 15 -8.54 -12.73 -6.97
N CYS A 16 -8.17 -14.01 -7.12
CA CYS A 16 -9.03 -15.13 -6.71
C CYS A 16 -9.30 -15.10 -5.19
N CYS A 17 -8.26 -14.87 -4.38
CA CYS A 17 -8.40 -14.80 -2.92
C CYS A 17 -9.28 -13.62 -2.47
N LEU A 18 -9.28 -12.52 -3.22
CA LEU A 18 -10.01 -11.28 -2.90
C LEU A 18 -11.32 -11.14 -3.68
N GLY A 19 -11.78 -12.19 -4.38
CA GLY A 19 -13.03 -12.18 -5.13
C GLY A 19 -13.04 -11.21 -6.31
N SER A 20 -11.87 -10.83 -6.83
CA SER A 20 -11.73 -9.88 -7.93
C SER A 20 -11.45 -10.56 -9.27
N LYS A 21 -11.89 -9.94 -10.38
CA LYS A 21 -11.63 -10.45 -11.73
C LYS A 21 -10.21 -10.10 -12.17
N THR A 22 -9.49 -11.07 -12.74
CA THR A 22 -8.18 -10.83 -13.35
C THR A 22 -8.35 -10.23 -14.75
N LEU A 23 -8.00 -8.94 -14.89
CA LEU A 23 -8.01 -8.24 -16.19
C LEU A 23 -6.63 -8.26 -16.86
N HIS A 24 -5.56 -8.27 -16.05
CA HIS A 24 -4.17 -8.31 -16.52
C HIS A 24 -3.36 -9.27 -15.66
N PRO A 25 -2.46 -10.11 -16.24
CA PRO A 25 -1.73 -11.11 -15.49
C PRO A 25 -0.69 -10.54 -14.50
N LEU A 26 -0.19 -9.34 -14.76
CA LEU A 26 0.92 -8.75 -14.01
C LEU A 26 0.52 -7.55 -13.11
N VAL A 27 -0.70 -7.09 -13.18
CA VAL A 27 -1.16 -5.95 -12.36
C VAL A 27 -2.65 -6.04 -12.08
N SER A 28 -3.06 -5.60 -10.89
CA SER A 28 -4.46 -5.47 -10.50
C SER A 28 -4.67 -4.32 -9.54
N VAL A 29 -5.85 -3.70 -9.64
CA VAL A 29 -6.39 -2.76 -8.66
C VAL A 29 -7.64 -3.40 -8.06
N ILE A 30 -7.62 -3.67 -6.76
CA ILE A 30 -8.64 -4.44 -6.05
C ILE A 30 -9.31 -3.57 -5.01
N ASP A 31 -10.64 -3.50 -5.06
CA ASP A 31 -11.47 -2.86 -4.05
C ASP A 31 -11.75 -3.85 -2.91
N LEU A 32 -11.26 -3.53 -1.72
CA LEU A 32 -11.39 -4.39 -0.55
C LEU A 32 -12.81 -4.43 0.02
N SER A 33 -13.67 -3.48 -0.31
CA SER A 33 -15.06 -3.47 0.14
C SER A 33 -15.86 -4.65 -0.38
N LYS A 34 -15.37 -5.32 -1.43
CA LYS A 34 -15.97 -6.48 -2.09
C LYS A 34 -15.23 -7.79 -1.81
N ALA A 35 -14.14 -7.71 -1.05
CA ALA A 35 -13.29 -8.86 -0.78
C ALA A 35 -13.87 -9.72 0.36
N ASP A 36 -13.96 -11.02 0.12
CA ASP A 36 -14.27 -12.02 1.16
C ASP A 36 -12.95 -12.63 1.65
N LEU A 37 -12.44 -12.05 2.73
CA LEU A 37 -11.19 -12.49 3.33
C LEU A 37 -11.49 -13.42 4.50
N SER A 38 -11.25 -14.72 4.29
CA SER A 38 -11.15 -15.67 5.40
C SER A 38 -10.04 -15.22 6.36
N PRO A 39 -10.21 -15.36 7.68
CA PRO A 39 -9.22 -14.92 8.67
C PRO A 39 -7.93 -15.73 8.54
N HIS A 40 -6.99 -15.22 7.74
CA HIS A 40 -5.62 -15.70 7.71
C HIS A 40 -4.76 -14.78 8.58
N THR A 41 -3.85 -15.37 9.34
CA THR A 41 -3.02 -14.63 10.28
C THR A 41 -1.90 -13.84 9.60
N ASP A 42 -1.33 -14.37 8.53
CA ASP A 42 -0.24 -13.74 7.79
C ASP A 42 -0.43 -13.96 6.28
N ILE A 43 -0.24 -12.91 5.48
CA ILE A 43 -0.28 -12.99 4.02
C ILE A 43 1.09 -12.53 3.47
N LYS A 44 1.72 -13.39 2.66
CA LYS A 44 2.99 -13.13 2.00
C LYS A 44 2.76 -12.94 0.49
N PHE A 45 3.17 -11.78 -0.04
CA PHE A 45 3.01 -11.44 -1.45
C PHE A 45 4.28 -11.71 -2.25
N GLY A 46 4.16 -12.31 -3.45
CA GLY A 46 5.26 -12.53 -4.40
C GLY A 46 5.49 -11.38 -5.39
N PHE A 47 4.88 -10.25 -5.18
CA PHE A 47 4.86 -9.07 -6.06
C PHE A 47 4.79 -7.80 -5.23
N TYR A 48 5.03 -6.64 -5.85
CA TYR A 48 4.86 -5.34 -5.19
C TYR A 48 3.39 -5.11 -4.83
N THR A 49 3.15 -4.67 -3.61
CA THR A 49 1.80 -4.42 -3.10
C THR A 49 1.75 -3.05 -2.45
N ILE A 50 0.81 -2.22 -2.89
CA ILE A 50 0.47 -0.96 -2.23
C ILE A 50 -0.94 -1.11 -1.68
N LEU A 51 -1.04 -1.10 -0.36
CA LEU A 51 -2.30 -1.24 0.37
C LEU A 51 -2.72 0.13 0.92
N LEU A 52 -3.84 0.65 0.44
CA LEU A 52 -4.52 1.80 1.03
C LEU A 52 -5.65 1.30 1.91
N SER A 53 -5.54 1.49 3.22
CA SER A 53 -6.59 1.19 4.20
C SER A 53 -7.42 2.43 4.49
N GLU A 54 -8.74 2.30 4.42
CA GLU A 54 -9.70 3.35 4.76
C GLU A 54 -10.36 3.13 6.13
N CYS A 55 -9.96 2.09 6.85
CA CYS A 55 -10.48 1.84 8.18
C CYS A 55 -9.88 2.82 9.18
N LYS A 56 -10.71 3.37 10.06
CA LYS A 56 -10.27 3.97 11.31
C LYS A 56 -9.77 2.85 12.21
N CYS A 57 -8.53 2.44 12.00
CA CYS A 57 -7.96 1.37 12.80
C CYS A 57 -7.44 1.93 14.11
N GLU A 58 -8.26 1.88 15.15
CA GLU A 58 -7.77 1.85 16.54
C GLU A 58 -6.81 0.65 16.78
N ALA A 59 -6.73 -0.28 15.82
CA ALA A 59 -6.03 -1.55 15.95
C ALA A 59 -4.56 -1.53 15.49
N TYR A 60 -4.08 -0.50 14.82
CA TYR A 60 -2.65 -0.31 14.57
C TYR A 60 -2.05 0.59 15.64
N ALA A 61 -2.17 0.19 16.90
CA ALA A 61 -1.41 0.80 18.00
C ALA A 61 0.06 0.38 17.83
N TYR A 62 0.85 1.21 17.16
CA TYR A 62 2.29 1.12 17.16
C TYR A 62 2.83 1.95 18.32
N GLY A 63 3.29 1.26 19.37
CA GLY A 63 3.80 1.90 20.57
C GLY A 63 2.70 2.72 21.30
N HIS A 64 3.11 3.57 22.22
CA HIS A 64 2.20 4.37 23.06
C HIS A 64 1.64 5.64 22.39
N GLN A 65 1.71 5.78 21.08
CA GLN A 65 1.13 6.95 20.38
C GLN A 65 -0.09 6.53 19.57
N CYS A 66 -1.26 6.98 20.01
CA CYS A 66 -2.46 7.03 19.17
C CYS A 66 -2.18 7.98 18.02
N CYS A 67 -1.93 7.44 16.84
CA CYS A 67 -1.94 8.23 15.63
C CYS A 67 -3.40 8.43 15.20
N ASP A 68 -3.75 9.67 14.93
CA ASP A 68 -5.10 10.06 14.47
C ASP A 68 -5.25 9.67 12.98
N PHE A 69 -5.60 8.41 12.72
CA PHE A 69 -5.70 7.80 11.39
C PHE A 69 -7.05 8.08 10.73
N SER A 70 -7.52 9.32 10.80
CA SER A 70 -8.87 9.64 10.35
C SER A 70 -9.07 9.50 8.84
N ASP A 71 -8.02 9.60 8.01
CA ASP A 71 -8.18 9.85 6.58
C ASP A 71 -7.68 8.74 5.66
N GLY A 72 -6.79 7.87 6.09
CA GLY A 72 -6.27 6.72 5.33
C GLY A 72 -4.81 6.43 5.62
N THR A 73 -4.46 5.15 5.53
CA THR A 73 -3.09 4.66 5.75
C THR A 73 -2.63 3.88 4.54
N LEU A 74 -1.42 4.17 4.05
CA LEU A 74 -0.83 3.49 2.91
C LEU A 74 0.41 2.72 3.35
N VAL A 75 0.46 1.43 2.97
CA VAL A 75 1.58 0.51 3.22
C VAL A 75 2.09 0.01 1.88
N CYS A 76 3.41 0.04 1.69
CA CYS A 76 4.09 -0.47 0.52
C CYS A 76 4.92 -1.70 0.88
N LEU A 77 4.78 -2.77 0.12
CA LEU A 77 5.48 -4.05 0.34
C LEU A 77 6.24 -4.48 -0.92
N THR A 78 7.47 -4.96 -0.72
CA THR A 78 8.25 -5.61 -1.77
C THR A 78 7.85 -7.07 -1.96
N PRO A 79 8.18 -7.67 -3.12
CA PRO A 79 8.03 -9.11 -3.31
C PRO A 79 8.73 -9.91 -2.21
N GLY A 80 8.00 -10.81 -1.56
CA GLY A 80 8.51 -11.64 -0.47
C GLY A 80 8.23 -11.11 0.93
N GLU A 81 7.72 -9.91 1.07
CA GLU A 81 7.25 -9.38 2.36
C GLU A 81 5.85 -9.88 2.72
N SER A 82 5.55 -9.80 4.01
CA SER A 82 4.28 -10.26 4.54
C SER A 82 3.62 -9.19 5.42
N ILE A 83 2.29 -9.15 5.36
CA ILE A 83 1.48 -8.45 6.35
C ILE A 83 1.05 -9.46 7.41
N SER A 84 1.36 -9.16 8.68
CA SER A 84 0.91 -9.93 9.83
C SER A 84 -0.38 -9.34 10.41
N MET A 85 -1.36 -10.20 10.61
CA MET A 85 -2.66 -9.86 11.21
C MET A 85 -2.71 -10.22 12.69
N LYS A 86 -1.55 -10.33 13.36
CA LYS A 86 -1.46 -10.75 14.77
C LYS A 86 -1.90 -9.62 15.72
N GLY A 87 -2.92 -9.89 16.53
CA GLY A 87 -3.39 -9.04 17.63
C GLY A 87 -4.90 -9.15 17.84
N ASN A 88 -5.35 -8.84 19.05
CA ASN A 88 -6.78 -8.84 19.39
C ASN A 88 -7.53 -7.87 18.46
N ASN A 89 -8.39 -8.40 17.61
CA ASN A 89 -9.19 -7.68 16.58
C ASN A 89 -8.46 -7.20 15.31
N LYS A 90 -7.34 -7.82 14.91
CA LYS A 90 -6.73 -7.47 13.62
C LYS A 90 -7.42 -8.26 12.50
N GLU A 91 -8.39 -7.64 11.88
CA GLU A 91 -8.97 -8.08 10.62
C GLU A 91 -8.27 -7.36 9.47
N PHE A 92 -8.17 -8.01 8.32
CA PHE A 92 -7.72 -7.35 7.09
C PHE A 92 -8.63 -6.16 6.81
N PRO A 93 -8.12 -5.02 6.31
CA PRO A 93 -8.96 -3.86 6.08
C PRO A 93 -10.19 -4.22 5.26
N SER A 94 -11.38 -4.06 5.84
CA SER A 94 -12.65 -4.31 5.15
C SER A 94 -13.01 -3.21 4.14
N LYS A 95 -12.26 -2.12 4.15
CA LYS A 95 -12.40 -0.99 3.21
C LYS A 95 -11.03 -0.48 2.81
N GLY A 96 -10.87 -0.22 1.55
CA GLY A 96 -9.63 0.28 0.97
C GLY A 96 -9.33 -0.32 -0.39
N TRP A 97 -8.08 -0.22 -0.81
CA TRP A 97 -7.64 -0.62 -2.13
C TRP A 97 -6.30 -1.32 -2.09
N ILE A 98 -6.11 -2.29 -2.97
CA ILE A 98 -4.80 -2.89 -3.24
C ILE A 98 -4.42 -2.60 -4.68
N LEU A 99 -3.24 -2.03 -4.87
CA LEU A 99 -2.53 -2.07 -6.15
C LEU A 99 -1.45 -3.15 -6.05
N ALA A 100 -1.63 -4.23 -6.81
CA ALA A 100 -0.69 -5.35 -6.91
C ALA A 100 -0.02 -5.33 -8.28
N PHE A 101 1.31 -5.35 -8.35
CA PHE A 101 2.03 -5.42 -9.65
C PHE A 101 3.28 -6.28 -9.57
N HIS A 102 3.42 -7.19 -10.54
CA HIS A 102 4.56 -8.09 -10.63
C HIS A 102 5.81 -7.37 -11.15
N PRO A 103 7.03 -7.73 -10.72
CA PRO A 103 8.27 -7.15 -11.25
C PRO A 103 8.37 -7.17 -12.79
N ASP A 104 7.85 -8.19 -13.45
CA ASP A 104 7.87 -8.30 -14.93
C ASP A 104 7.07 -7.18 -15.63
N LEU A 105 6.08 -6.57 -14.95
CA LEU A 105 5.36 -5.43 -15.49
C LEU A 105 6.30 -4.24 -15.71
N ILE A 106 7.18 -3.99 -14.76
CA ILE A 106 8.08 -2.83 -14.77
C ILE A 106 9.45 -3.14 -15.39
N CYS A 107 9.75 -4.41 -15.66
CA CYS A 107 10.99 -4.82 -16.30
C CYS A 107 11.18 -4.13 -17.65
N GLY A 108 12.35 -3.49 -17.85
CA GLY A 108 12.67 -2.73 -19.06
C GLY A 108 11.98 -1.36 -19.17
N THR A 109 11.35 -0.89 -18.09
CA THR A 109 10.80 0.49 -18.00
C THR A 109 11.67 1.37 -17.11
N PRO A 110 11.57 2.72 -17.20
CA PRO A 110 12.25 3.63 -16.27
C PRO A 110 11.91 3.31 -14.81
N LEU A 111 10.66 3.00 -14.50
CA LEU A 111 10.25 2.58 -13.16
C LEU A 111 11.03 1.35 -12.68
N GLY A 112 11.18 0.32 -13.54
CA GLY A 112 11.91 -0.89 -13.16
C GLY A 112 13.39 -0.64 -12.89
N LEU A 113 14.02 0.31 -13.59
CA LEU A 113 15.39 0.72 -13.34
C LEU A 113 15.55 1.48 -12.01
N ASN A 114 14.53 2.23 -11.61
CA ASN A 114 14.56 3.15 -10.48
C ASN A 114 13.77 2.68 -9.26
N ILE A 115 13.14 1.51 -9.29
CA ILE A 115 12.25 1.03 -8.22
C ILE A 115 12.94 1.00 -6.84
N HIS A 116 14.25 0.72 -6.81
CA HIS A 116 15.05 0.69 -5.59
C HIS A 116 15.28 2.08 -4.96
N ASN A 117 15.02 3.18 -5.69
CA ASN A 117 15.11 4.54 -5.16
C ASN A 117 13.91 4.90 -4.27
N TYR A 118 12.82 4.15 -4.37
CA TYR A 118 11.66 4.31 -3.51
C TYR A 118 11.89 3.60 -2.18
N THR A 119 12.64 4.25 -1.28
CA THR A 119 13.14 3.68 -0.01
C THR A 119 12.02 3.22 0.93
N PHE A 120 10.83 3.77 0.81
CA PHE A 120 9.68 3.41 1.63
C PHE A 120 9.17 1.98 1.39
N PHE A 121 9.58 1.31 0.33
CA PHE A 121 9.37 -0.14 0.18
C PHE A 121 10.22 -0.97 1.17
N SER A 122 11.25 -0.38 1.75
CA SER A 122 12.10 -1.01 2.76
C SER A 122 11.74 -0.59 4.20
N TYR A 123 10.70 0.23 4.36
CA TYR A 123 10.24 0.66 5.66
C TYR A 123 9.43 -0.45 6.33
N CYS A 124 9.55 -0.54 7.65
CA CYS A 124 8.70 -1.45 8.40
C CYS A 124 7.22 -1.04 8.24
N PRO A 125 6.26 -2.00 8.27
CA PRO A 125 4.82 -1.66 8.25
C PRO A 125 4.40 -0.65 9.32
N GLU A 126 5.21 -0.54 10.39
CA GLU A 126 5.06 0.46 11.45
C GLU A 126 5.30 1.89 10.98
N GLU A 127 6.01 2.07 9.88
CA GLU A 127 6.28 3.37 9.26
C GLU A 127 5.31 3.67 8.11
N ALA A 128 4.08 3.16 8.21
CA ALA A 128 3.04 3.41 7.24
C ALA A 128 2.83 4.90 6.98
N LEU A 129 2.49 5.24 5.75
CA LEU A 129 2.21 6.61 5.34
C LEU A 129 0.79 7.00 5.75
N HIS A 130 0.68 8.08 6.53
CA HIS A 130 -0.60 8.67 6.90
C HIS A 130 -0.96 9.79 5.93
N LEU A 131 -2.09 9.60 5.27
CA LEU A 131 -2.56 10.49 4.22
C LEU A 131 -3.58 11.48 4.79
N SER A 132 -3.46 12.75 4.44
CA SER A 132 -4.55 13.71 4.54
C SER A 132 -5.64 13.37 3.51
N LEU A 133 -6.85 13.92 3.69
CA LEU A 133 -7.97 13.74 2.74
C LEU A 133 -7.57 14.08 1.30
N ARG A 134 -6.83 15.16 1.11
CA ARG A 134 -6.37 15.58 -0.21
C ARG A 134 -5.35 14.60 -0.82
N GLU A 135 -4.40 14.13 -0.02
CA GLU A 135 -3.40 13.16 -0.46
C GLU A 135 -4.04 11.81 -0.81
N LYS A 136 -4.98 11.35 0.02
CA LYS A 136 -5.78 10.16 -0.26
C LYS A 136 -6.52 10.28 -1.59
N GLN A 137 -7.15 11.43 -1.85
CA GLN A 137 -7.85 11.67 -3.10
C GLN A 137 -6.91 11.55 -4.31
N ILE A 138 -5.70 12.08 -4.23
CA ILE A 138 -4.68 11.95 -5.28
C ILE A 138 -4.34 10.47 -5.53
N ILE A 139 -4.12 9.68 -4.47
CA ILE A 139 -3.85 8.23 -4.61
C ILE A 139 -5.03 7.52 -5.28
N LEU A 140 -6.27 7.80 -4.84
CA LEU A 140 -7.46 7.20 -5.44
C LEU A 140 -7.62 7.54 -6.92
N GLU A 141 -7.28 8.74 -7.35
CA GLU A 141 -7.29 9.14 -8.76
C GLU A 141 -6.32 8.32 -9.60
N PHE A 142 -5.11 8.03 -9.09
CA PHE A 142 -4.16 7.15 -9.78
C PHE A 142 -4.65 5.71 -9.87
N LEU A 143 -5.18 5.17 -8.77
CA LEU A 143 -5.75 3.83 -8.75
C LEU A 143 -6.89 3.70 -9.77
N GLU A 144 -7.76 4.70 -9.84
CA GLU A 144 -8.86 4.74 -10.80
C GLU A 144 -8.37 4.81 -12.25
N ARG A 145 -7.33 5.61 -12.55
CA ARG A 145 -6.74 5.68 -13.91
C ARG A 145 -6.10 4.35 -14.31
N ILE A 146 -5.40 3.68 -13.39
CA ILE A 146 -4.85 2.35 -13.65
C ILE A 146 -5.98 1.35 -13.91
N ARG A 147 -7.06 1.38 -13.10
CA ARG A 147 -8.22 0.51 -13.27
C ARG A 147 -8.88 0.69 -14.64
N GLN A 148 -9.10 1.94 -15.05
CA GLN A 148 -9.67 2.26 -16.37
C GLN A 148 -8.77 1.77 -17.50
N GLU A 149 -7.46 1.84 -17.36
CA GLU A 149 -6.54 1.30 -18.37
C GLU A 149 -6.59 -0.23 -18.44
N LEU A 150 -6.78 -0.91 -17.30
CA LEU A 150 -6.92 -2.36 -17.22
C LEU A 150 -8.25 -2.86 -17.83
N GLU A 151 -9.30 -2.05 -17.83
CA GLU A 151 -10.60 -2.37 -18.43
C GLU A 151 -10.60 -2.24 -19.96
N ARG A 152 -9.58 -1.59 -20.54
CA ARG A 152 -9.40 -1.49 -22.00
C ARG A 152 -8.78 -2.76 -22.58
N CYS A 153 -8.85 -2.90 -23.89
CA CYS A 153 -8.11 -3.95 -24.58
C CYS A 153 -6.61 -3.75 -24.39
N ILE A 154 -5.92 -4.81 -23.93
CA ILE A 154 -4.46 -4.79 -23.76
C ILE A 154 -3.81 -4.61 -25.13
N ASP A 155 -2.97 -3.59 -25.25
CA ASP A 155 -2.19 -3.30 -26.45
C ASP A 155 -0.69 -3.11 -26.12
N ARG A 156 0.12 -2.80 -27.13
CA ARG A 156 1.57 -2.58 -26.98
C ARG A 156 1.94 -1.39 -26.10
N HIS A 157 1.00 -0.48 -25.82
CA HIS A 157 1.21 0.73 -25.03
C HIS A 157 0.77 0.57 -23.58
N SER A 158 -0.13 -0.38 -23.28
CA SER A 158 -0.73 -0.60 -21.97
C SER A 158 0.33 -0.74 -20.88
N LYS A 159 1.35 -1.60 -21.08
CA LYS A 159 2.47 -1.77 -20.15
C LYS A 159 3.15 -0.44 -19.81
N LYS A 160 3.45 0.38 -20.81
CA LYS A 160 4.13 1.67 -20.62
C LYS A 160 3.25 2.69 -19.91
N ILE A 161 1.97 2.74 -20.25
CA ILE A 161 1.01 3.67 -19.64
C ILE A 161 0.80 3.32 -18.17
N ILE A 162 0.53 2.05 -17.86
CA ILE A 162 0.33 1.57 -16.49
C ILE A 162 1.58 1.81 -15.66
N SER A 163 2.78 1.47 -16.17
CA SER A 163 4.03 1.72 -15.45
C SER A 163 4.25 3.19 -15.14
N LYS A 164 3.87 4.11 -16.03
CA LYS A 164 3.96 5.56 -15.78
C LYS A 164 2.97 6.04 -14.73
N TYR A 165 1.76 5.51 -14.68
CA TYR A 165 0.82 5.83 -13.60
C TYR A 165 1.33 5.34 -12.25
N ILE A 166 1.92 4.13 -12.19
CA ILE A 166 2.53 3.59 -10.98
C ILE A 166 3.72 4.45 -10.56
N GLU A 167 4.62 4.80 -11.49
CA GLU A 167 5.77 5.66 -11.24
C GLU A 167 5.36 7.00 -10.62
N LEU A 168 4.38 7.68 -11.22
CA LEU A 168 3.88 8.96 -10.72
C LEU A 168 3.19 8.82 -9.36
N LEU A 169 2.45 7.74 -9.12
CA LEU A 169 1.88 7.43 -7.80
C LEU A 169 2.98 7.30 -6.74
N LEU A 170 4.07 6.58 -7.05
CA LEU A 170 5.20 6.41 -6.14
C LEU A 170 5.95 7.72 -5.87
N ASP A 171 6.08 8.60 -6.87
CA ASP A 171 6.65 9.94 -6.70
C ASP A 171 5.82 10.79 -5.73
N TYR A 172 4.49 10.71 -5.81
CA TYR A 172 3.61 11.35 -4.82
C TYR A 172 3.76 10.74 -3.43
N CYS A 173 3.89 9.42 -3.32
CA CYS A 173 4.18 8.77 -2.03
C CYS A 173 5.49 9.28 -1.43
N THR A 174 6.55 9.43 -2.22
CA THR A 174 7.82 10.02 -1.77
C THR A 174 7.59 11.39 -1.14
N ARG A 175 6.90 12.29 -1.85
CA ARG A 175 6.55 13.63 -1.34
C ARG A 175 5.78 13.58 -0.03
N PHE A 176 4.82 12.66 0.09
CA PHE A 176 3.98 12.55 1.28
C PHE A 176 4.76 11.99 2.48
N TYR A 177 5.67 11.04 2.25
CA TYR A 177 6.60 10.56 3.29
C TYR A 177 7.53 11.68 3.77
N GLU A 178 8.12 12.46 2.87
CA GLU A 178 8.97 13.60 3.23
C GLU A 178 8.21 14.60 4.11
N ARG A 179 6.98 14.96 3.74
CA ARG A 179 6.10 15.80 4.56
C ARG A 179 5.89 15.18 5.96
N GLN A 180 5.59 13.88 6.02
CA GLN A 180 5.35 13.18 7.29
C GLN A 180 6.57 13.22 8.21
N PHE A 181 7.78 13.01 7.67
CA PHE A 181 9.02 13.07 8.45
C PHE A 181 9.32 14.49 8.95
N ILE A 182 9.13 15.51 8.13
CA ILE A 182 9.29 16.92 8.54
C ILE A 182 8.35 17.25 9.69
N THR A 183 7.08 16.90 9.56
CA THR A 183 6.06 17.16 10.60
C THR A 183 6.40 16.46 11.92
N ARG A 184 6.82 15.19 11.88
CA ARG A 184 7.26 14.45 13.07
C ARG A 184 8.46 15.10 13.75
N SER A 185 9.44 15.56 12.96
CA SER A 185 10.62 16.27 13.51
C SER A 185 10.26 17.58 14.20
N GLU A 186 9.33 18.35 13.65
CA GLU A 186 8.88 19.61 14.25
C GLU A 186 8.09 19.40 15.54
N VAL A 187 7.20 18.41 15.58
CA VAL A 187 6.45 18.04 16.77
C VAL A 187 7.41 17.60 17.88
N ASN A 188 8.38 16.75 17.58
CA ASN A 188 9.38 16.31 18.55
C ASN A 188 10.18 17.49 19.11
N LYS A 189 10.61 18.45 18.29
CA LYS A 189 11.31 19.67 18.73
C LYS A 189 10.44 20.54 19.64
N LYS A 190 9.14 20.64 19.38
CA LYS A 190 8.19 21.39 20.20
C LYS A 190 8.03 20.76 21.58
N VAL A 191 7.80 19.44 21.64
CA VAL A 191 7.69 18.69 22.89
C VAL A 191 8.97 18.81 23.73
N PHE A 192 10.16 18.70 23.11
CA PHE A 192 11.45 18.90 23.79
C PHE A 192 11.61 20.30 24.38
N ARG A 193 11.14 21.34 23.68
CA ARG A 193 11.18 22.71 24.21
C ARG A 193 10.24 22.91 25.39
N GLU A 194 9.03 22.35 25.32
CA GLU A 194 8.07 22.44 26.42
C GLU A 194 8.56 21.69 27.66
N PHE A 195 9.26 20.57 27.48
CA PHE A 195 9.84 19.79 28.60
C PHE A 195 11.02 20.50 29.29
N ASN A 196 11.79 21.29 28.55
CA ASN A 196 12.93 22.06 29.07
C ASN A 196 12.53 23.41 29.71
N HIS A 197 11.26 23.77 29.69
CA HIS A 197 10.71 24.98 30.32
C HIS A 197 9.90 24.69 31.59
N LEU A 198 9.88 23.43 32.06
CA LEU A 198 9.38 22.98 33.34
C LEU A 198 10.53 22.78 34.31
#